data_1f0c1779abc06441aa09a5992d1f6a8e
#
_entry.id   1f0c1779abc06441aa09a5992d1f6a8e
#
_cell.length_a   1.000
_cell.length_b   1.000
_cell.length_c   1.000
_cell.angle_alpha   90.00
_cell.angle_beta   90.00
_cell.angle_gamma   90.00
#
_symmetry.space_group_name_H-M   'P 1'
#
loop_
_entity.id
_entity.type
_entity.pdbx_description
1 polymer ?
#
loop_
_entity_poly.entity_id
_entity_poly.type
_entity_poly.pdbx_seq_one_letter_code
_entity_poly.pdbx_strand_id
1 'polypeptide(L)'
;MKEPGAWNRRNFLATLGATAVAAFPGKVLARSRQAAGVASKSGSVYDDLGVKTIINAWGTITDIGGSLISPETVAAMESASKNFVSIEELLEVTGNRIAQMLKDLPADHTATITSGAAGAIMCGVSGVLTGVDPDKIRQLPDLTGMKSEVIFQRGHYETYGYCPQIRASGTKIVLVDFPEDVHRAINEKTALLYFANYANPLGHIKVDEWIKLGKQYNIPCFNDCAADTPPVGNLTAFNKMGYDLVAFSGGKGLRGPQCSGLLLGRKDLVHAARYNSSPFEPTLGRGMKVGKEEIVGMWKALEIYLSQDQSKLMQEWSAKLDYVAKQLRKLDGVSTSYYVPPIANHVPAMQISWDPRKFALTSKTALDYLGSGNPAVAMWGGGPGASETMEDDCYLTMSSFMLQPGEERIVASRLKQMFHAHPA
;
A
#
# COMPACT_ATOMS: atom_id res chain seq x y z
N MET A 1 32.07 1.04 22.50
CA MET A 1 30.67 1.10 22.04
C MET A 1 30.64 2.05 20.86
N LYS A 2 30.46 1.52 19.64
CA LYS A 2 30.32 2.38 18.42
C LYS A 2 28.84 2.76 18.33
N GLU A 3 28.56 4.06 18.20
CA GLU A 3 27.23 4.57 17.95
C GLU A 3 26.65 3.94 16.68
N PRO A 4 25.32 3.64 16.62
CA PRO A 4 24.69 3.16 15.40
C PRO A 4 24.74 4.28 14.36
N GLY A 5 25.31 3.97 13.19
CA GLY A 5 25.51 4.90 12.10
C GLY A 5 24.21 5.59 11.68
N ALA A 6 24.33 6.90 11.42
CA ALA A 6 23.26 7.77 11.01
C ALA A 6 22.52 7.19 9.77
N TRP A 7 21.23 7.07 9.86
CA TRP A 7 20.36 6.67 8.76
C TRP A 7 20.43 7.70 7.64
N ASN A 8 20.94 7.29 6.48
CA ASN A 8 21.02 8.12 5.29
C ASN A 8 19.68 8.03 4.52
N ARG A 9 19.25 9.13 3.86
CA ARG A 9 18.06 9.21 3.00
C ARG A 9 17.95 8.05 1.99
N ARG A 10 19.07 7.62 1.39
CA ARG A 10 19.12 6.47 0.47
C ARG A 10 18.73 5.16 1.12
N ASN A 11 19.20 4.89 2.32
CA ASN A 11 18.90 3.65 3.04
C ASN A 11 17.44 3.58 3.48
N PHE A 12 16.81 4.74 3.70
CA PHE A 12 15.41 4.82 4.06
C PHE A 12 14.47 4.50 2.87
N LEU A 13 14.77 5.00 1.67
CA LEU A 13 14.01 4.68 0.45
C LEU A 13 14.03 3.18 0.15
N ALA A 14 15.13 2.52 0.42
CA ALA A 14 15.29 1.09 0.28
C ALA A 14 14.46 0.30 1.32
N THR A 15 14.17 0.86 2.49
CA THR A 15 13.48 0.15 3.60
C THR A 15 11.97 0.25 3.50
N LEU A 16 11.48 1.29 2.89
CA LEU A 16 10.06 1.56 2.76
C LEU A 16 9.54 1.00 1.47
N GLY A 17 9.42 -0.15 1.12
CA GLY A 17 8.68 -0.60 -0.07
C GLY A 17 8.04 0.59 -0.80
N ALA A 18 8.87 1.54 -1.17
CA ALA A 18 8.40 2.61 -2.01
C ALA A 18 7.68 1.92 -3.15
N THR A 19 6.45 2.26 -3.40
CA THR A 19 5.85 2.15 -4.71
C THR A 19 6.65 3.05 -5.67
N ALA A 20 7.98 2.92 -5.63
CA ALA A 20 8.78 3.25 -6.77
C ALA A 20 8.24 2.30 -7.82
N VAL A 21 7.63 2.84 -8.83
CA VAL A 21 7.51 2.22 -10.13
C VAL A 21 8.95 1.89 -10.55
N ALA A 22 9.51 0.83 -9.95
CA ALA A 22 10.54 0.07 -10.59
C ALA A 22 9.79 -0.51 -11.78
N ALA A 23 9.89 0.17 -12.92
CA ALA A 23 9.49 -0.41 -14.17
C ALA A 23 10.16 -1.78 -14.21
N PHE A 24 9.41 -2.83 -13.93
CA PHE A 24 9.76 -4.13 -14.44
C PHE A 24 10.01 -3.87 -15.92
N PRO A 25 11.17 -4.14 -16.47
CA PRO A 25 11.34 -4.03 -17.90
C PRO A 25 10.28 -4.92 -18.50
N GLY A 26 9.26 -4.32 -19.11
CA GLY A 26 8.09 -5.01 -19.69
C GLY A 26 8.43 -6.01 -20.82
N LYS A 27 9.67 -6.45 -20.87
CA LYS A 27 10.20 -7.48 -21.78
C LYS A 27 10.31 -8.86 -21.12
N VAL A 28 10.25 -9.00 -19.78
CA VAL A 28 10.40 -10.33 -19.16
C VAL A 28 9.09 -11.12 -19.21
N LEU A 29 7.93 -10.48 -19.20
CA LEU A 29 6.63 -11.16 -19.31
C LEU A 29 6.22 -11.48 -20.76
N ALA A 30 6.85 -10.88 -21.77
CA ALA A 30 6.45 -11.05 -23.18
C ALA A 30 7.17 -12.20 -23.93
N ARG A 31 8.14 -12.89 -23.34
CA ARG A 31 8.95 -13.94 -24.00
C ARG A 31 8.61 -15.40 -23.68
N SER A 32 7.55 -15.69 -22.95
CA SER A 32 7.14 -17.08 -22.68
C SER A 32 6.10 -17.64 -23.68
N ARG A 33 5.98 -17.08 -24.86
CA ARG A 33 5.15 -17.66 -25.93
C ARG A 33 5.90 -18.70 -26.76
N GLN A 34 6.42 -19.77 -26.13
CA GLN A 34 6.67 -21.04 -26.84
C GLN A 34 7.13 -22.09 -25.82
N ALA A 35 6.18 -22.74 -25.20
CA ALA A 35 6.27 -24.15 -24.81
C ALA A 35 4.84 -24.64 -24.61
N ALA A 36 4.20 -24.99 -25.72
CA ALA A 36 3.05 -25.88 -25.70
C ALA A 36 3.57 -27.27 -25.33
N GLY A 37 3.22 -27.74 -24.13
CA GLY A 37 3.60 -29.09 -23.75
C GLY A 37 3.37 -29.35 -22.26
N VAL A 38 2.29 -30.07 -21.97
CA VAL A 38 1.89 -30.67 -20.69
C VAL A 38 1.12 -29.73 -19.77
N ALA A 39 -0.20 -29.70 -19.95
CA ALA A 39 -1.15 -29.19 -18.98
C ALA A 39 -1.00 -29.97 -17.67
N SER A 40 -0.42 -29.32 -16.65
CA SER A 40 -0.61 -29.76 -15.27
C SER A 40 -2.07 -29.47 -14.92
N LYS A 41 -2.82 -30.50 -14.54
CA LYS A 41 -4.20 -30.38 -14.03
C LYS A 41 -4.19 -29.72 -12.64
N SER A 42 -3.77 -28.48 -12.53
CA SER A 42 -4.07 -27.61 -11.39
C SER A 42 -5.32 -26.83 -11.83
N GLY A 43 -6.49 -27.10 -11.34
CA GLY A 43 -7.74 -26.52 -11.83
C GLY A 43 -7.91 -25.02 -11.53
N SER A 44 -6.89 -24.22 -11.81
CA SER A 44 -6.91 -22.77 -11.66
C SER A 44 -7.39 -22.10 -12.96
N VAL A 45 -8.25 -21.11 -12.87
CA VAL A 45 -8.67 -20.26 -14.00
C VAL A 45 -7.48 -19.64 -14.74
N TYR A 46 -6.35 -19.45 -14.08
CA TYR A 46 -5.13 -18.93 -14.71
C TYR A 46 -4.47 -19.92 -15.67
N ASP A 47 -4.63 -21.23 -15.42
CA ASP A 47 -4.15 -22.27 -16.35
C ASP A 47 -4.96 -22.22 -17.66
N ASP A 48 -6.27 -22.02 -17.57
CA ASP A 48 -7.16 -21.87 -18.73
C ASP A 48 -6.82 -20.62 -19.56
N LEU A 49 -6.38 -19.53 -18.87
CA LEU A 49 -5.96 -18.30 -19.50
C LEU A 49 -4.50 -18.34 -20.00
N GLY A 50 -3.73 -19.38 -19.68
CA GLY A 50 -2.30 -19.45 -19.97
C GLY A 50 -1.46 -18.43 -19.19
N VAL A 51 -1.92 -18.00 -18.01
CA VAL A 51 -1.23 -17.05 -17.12
C VAL A 51 -0.53 -17.82 -16.01
N LYS A 52 0.76 -17.55 -15.83
CA LYS A 52 1.57 -18.20 -14.81
C LYS A 52 1.28 -17.61 -13.43
N THR A 53 1.00 -18.48 -12.45
CA THR A 53 0.88 -18.09 -11.05
C THR A 53 2.25 -17.84 -10.43
N ILE A 54 2.28 -16.98 -9.40
CA ILE A 54 3.49 -16.52 -8.72
C ILE A 54 3.35 -16.74 -7.21
N ILE A 55 4.36 -17.33 -6.57
CA ILE A 55 4.46 -17.36 -5.12
C ILE A 55 4.93 -15.98 -4.64
N ASN A 56 4.13 -15.35 -3.80
CA ASN A 56 4.38 -13.99 -3.34
C ASN A 56 5.19 -13.97 -2.04
N ALA A 57 6.50 -13.88 -2.16
CA ALA A 57 7.42 -13.62 -1.05
C ALA A 57 7.88 -12.14 -1.00
N TRP A 58 7.21 -11.25 -1.72
CA TRP A 58 7.50 -9.80 -1.75
C TRP A 58 6.61 -9.04 -0.78
N GLY A 59 5.30 -9.10 -0.97
CA GLY A 59 4.34 -8.33 -0.18
C GLY A 59 3.12 -7.91 -1.00
N THR A 60 2.38 -6.91 -0.50
CA THR A 60 1.13 -6.45 -1.11
C THR A 60 1.37 -5.49 -2.28
N ILE A 61 1.95 -6.00 -3.35
CA ILE A 61 2.34 -5.24 -4.54
C ILE A 61 1.24 -5.34 -5.60
N THR A 62 0.85 -4.20 -6.17
CA THR A 62 -0.24 -4.10 -7.16
C THR A 62 0.02 -4.95 -8.39
N ASP A 63 1.26 -4.98 -8.89
CA ASP A 63 1.65 -5.68 -10.12
C ASP A 63 1.42 -7.20 -10.06
N ILE A 64 1.37 -7.77 -8.86
CA ILE A 64 1.12 -9.20 -8.63
C ILE A 64 -0.19 -9.47 -7.88
N GLY A 65 -1.12 -8.49 -7.88
CA GLY A 65 -2.47 -8.65 -7.37
C GLY A 65 -2.67 -8.30 -5.89
N GLY A 66 -1.68 -7.69 -5.24
CA GLY A 66 -1.79 -7.19 -3.86
C GLY A 66 -1.82 -8.28 -2.81
N SER A 67 -2.99 -8.56 -2.24
CA SER A 67 -3.21 -9.61 -1.25
C SER A 67 -4.26 -10.63 -1.71
N LEU A 68 -4.21 -11.84 -1.15
CA LEU A 68 -5.27 -12.83 -1.33
C LEU A 68 -6.39 -12.57 -0.32
N ILE A 69 -7.62 -12.47 -0.82
CA ILE A 69 -8.82 -12.33 0.00
C ILE A 69 -9.19 -13.68 0.66
N SER A 70 -9.81 -13.63 1.84
CA SER A 70 -10.21 -14.85 2.55
C SER A 70 -11.42 -15.53 1.90
N PRO A 71 -11.62 -16.85 2.12
CA PRO A 71 -12.81 -17.55 1.64
C PRO A 71 -14.12 -16.92 2.12
N GLU A 72 -14.15 -16.40 3.34
CA GLU A 72 -15.33 -15.74 3.92
C GLU A 72 -15.62 -14.40 3.21
N THR A 73 -14.58 -13.67 2.84
CA THR A 73 -14.71 -12.44 2.05
C THR A 73 -15.22 -12.76 0.64
N VAL A 74 -14.68 -13.81 -0.01
CA VAL A 74 -15.18 -14.29 -1.31
C VAL A 74 -16.65 -14.67 -1.24
N ALA A 75 -17.07 -15.43 -0.22
CA ALA A 75 -18.46 -15.83 -0.02
C ALA A 75 -19.40 -14.61 0.16
N ALA A 76 -18.95 -13.58 0.87
CA ALA A 76 -19.70 -12.34 1.02
C ALA A 76 -19.87 -11.60 -0.31
N MET A 77 -18.79 -11.51 -1.12
CA MET A 77 -18.83 -10.93 -2.47
C MET A 77 -19.74 -11.72 -3.41
N GLU A 78 -19.68 -13.04 -3.37
CA GLU A 78 -20.58 -13.92 -4.13
C GLU A 78 -22.06 -13.70 -3.74
N SER A 79 -22.35 -13.58 -2.45
CA SER A 79 -23.70 -13.25 -1.97
C SER A 79 -24.17 -11.90 -2.50
N ALA A 80 -23.31 -10.87 -2.45
CA ALA A 80 -23.61 -9.53 -2.95
C ALA A 80 -23.88 -9.53 -4.47
N SER A 81 -23.21 -10.37 -5.25
CA SER A 81 -23.38 -10.44 -6.70
C SER A 81 -24.79 -10.87 -7.14
N LYS A 82 -25.52 -11.55 -6.27
CA LYS A 82 -26.84 -12.14 -6.58
C LYS A 82 -28.02 -11.15 -6.45
N ASN A 83 -27.77 -9.92 -5.95
CA ASN A 83 -28.83 -8.95 -5.69
C ASN A 83 -28.45 -7.55 -6.17
N PHE A 84 -29.46 -6.76 -6.55
CA PHE A 84 -29.30 -5.33 -6.79
C PHE A 84 -29.59 -4.56 -5.51
N VAL A 85 -28.84 -3.47 -5.30
CA VAL A 85 -28.98 -2.56 -4.16
C VAL A 85 -28.70 -1.12 -4.61
N SER A 86 -29.20 -0.14 -3.85
CA SER A 86 -28.73 1.24 -4.01
C SER A 86 -27.28 1.33 -3.56
N ILE A 87 -26.40 1.77 -4.47
CA ILE A 87 -24.96 1.95 -4.15
C ILE A 87 -24.77 3.07 -3.14
N GLU A 88 -25.55 4.14 -3.22
CA GLU A 88 -25.51 5.24 -2.26
C GLU A 88 -25.85 4.76 -0.84
N GLU A 89 -26.96 4.03 -0.69
CA GLU A 89 -27.37 3.45 0.59
C GLU A 89 -26.34 2.44 1.11
N LEU A 90 -25.80 1.60 0.23
CA LEU A 90 -24.78 0.62 0.60
C LEU A 90 -23.50 1.28 1.14
N LEU A 91 -23.03 2.34 0.50
CA LEU A 91 -21.87 3.13 0.96
C LEU A 91 -22.15 3.82 2.30
N GLU A 92 -23.37 4.36 2.48
CA GLU A 92 -23.78 4.99 3.73
C GLU A 92 -23.81 3.98 4.89
N VAL A 93 -24.53 2.88 4.69
CA VAL A 93 -24.72 1.84 5.72
C VAL A 93 -23.39 1.16 6.07
N THR A 94 -22.57 0.81 5.06
CA THR A 94 -21.28 0.19 5.33
C THR A 94 -20.32 1.15 6.01
N GLY A 95 -20.29 2.42 5.62
CA GLY A 95 -19.49 3.45 6.27
C GLY A 95 -19.84 3.62 7.76
N ASN A 96 -21.12 3.68 8.07
CA ASN A 96 -21.60 3.78 9.45
C ASN A 96 -21.27 2.52 10.27
N ARG A 97 -21.41 1.33 9.69
CA ARG A 97 -21.02 0.06 10.36
C ARG A 97 -19.52 -0.02 10.60
N ILE A 98 -18.71 0.41 9.66
CA ILE A 98 -17.24 0.49 9.83
C ILE A 98 -16.89 1.44 10.99
N ALA A 99 -17.50 2.62 11.03
CA ALA A 99 -17.27 3.57 12.14
C ALA A 99 -17.67 2.96 13.51
N GLN A 100 -18.75 2.18 13.57
CA GLN A 100 -19.17 1.47 14.78
C GLN A 100 -18.20 0.35 15.19
N MET A 101 -17.63 -0.38 14.22
CA MET A 101 -16.63 -1.43 14.48
C MET A 101 -15.30 -0.83 15.01
N LEU A 102 -14.93 0.36 14.56
CA LEU A 102 -13.74 1.10 14.96
C LEU A 102 -14.03 1.94 16.22
N LYS A 103 -14.20 1.26 17.37
CA LYS A 103 -14.66 1.84 18.65
C LYS A 103 -13.89 3.09 19.09
N ASP A 104 -12.63 3.23 18.69
CA ASP A 104 -11.77 4.35 19.03
C ASP A 104 -11.80 5.49 18.00
N LEU A 105 -12.60 5.38 16.94
CA LEU A 105 -12.76 6.46 15.98
C LEU A 105 -13.50 7.63 16.65
N PRO A 106 -13.08 8.90 16.46
CA PRO A 106 -13.77 10.05 17.04
C PRO A 106 -15.26 10.10 16.65
N ALA A 107 -16.12 10.56 17.57
CA ALA A 107 -17.59 10.51 17.39
C ALA A 107 -18.12 11.32 16.20
N ASP A 108 -17.40 12.35 15.79
CA ASP A 108 -17.68 13.19 14.62
C ASP A 108 -17.08 12.63 13.30
N HIS A 109 -16.49 11.44 13.34
CA HIS A 109 -15.89 10.75 12.20
C HIS A 109 -16.80 9.63 11.67
N THR A 110 -16.56 9.27 10.40
CA THR A 110 -17.20 8.15 9.72
C THR A 110 -16.24 7.52 8.71
N ALA A 111 -16.73 6.57 7.94
CA ALA A 111 -15.97 5.88 6.90
C ALA A 111 -16.69 5.91 5.56
N THR A 112 -15.94 5.73 4.48
CA THR A 112 -16.49 5.32 3.18
C THR A 112 -15.51 4.39 2.47
N ILE A 113 -16.06 3.47 1.66
CA ILE A 113 -15.27 2.58 0.82
C ILE A 113 -15.07 3.25 -0.54
N THR A 114 -13.84 3.19 -1.04
CA THR A 114 -13.41 3.85 -2.28
C THR A 114 -12.73 2.84 -3.21
N SER A 115 -12.46 3.23 -4.46
CA SER A 115 -11.68 2.42 -5.40
C SER A 115 -10.17 2.54 -5.11
N GLY A 116 -9.72 1.79 -4.09
CA GLY A 116 -8.36 1.86 -3.57
C GLY A 116 -8.07 3.13 -2.78
N ALA A 117 -6.90 3.19 -2.14
CA ALA A 117 -6.41 4.39 -1.48
C ALA A 117 -6.24 5.55 -2.47
N ALA A 118 -5.86 5.29 -3.72
CA ALA A 118 -5.75 6.32 -4.75
C ALA A 118 -7.10 7.02 -5.02
N GLY A 119 -8.19 6.25 -5.05
CA GLY A 119 -9.55 6.80 -5.12
C GLY A 119 -9.91 7.60 -3.87
N ALA A 120 -9.53 7.13 -2.68
CA ALA A 120 -9.72 7.85 -1.43
C ALA A 120 -9.01 9.22 -1.45
N ILE A 121 -7.76 9.26 -1.94
CA ILE A 121 -6.97 10.50 -2.05
C ILE A 121 -7.69 11.48 -3.00
N MET A 122 -8.00 11.06 -4.22
CA MET A 122 -8.60 11.94 -5.21
C MET A 122 -9.97 12.46 -4.77
N CYS A 123 -10.85 11.58 -4.31
CA CYS A 123 -12.19 11.98 -3.86
C CYS A 123 -12.14 12.79 -2.56
N GLY A 124 -11.22 12.47 -1.64
CA GLY A 124 -11.01 13.22 -0.42
C GLY A 124 -10.51 14.65 -0.67
N VAL A 125 -9.51 14.81 -1.55
CA VAL A 125 -9.04 16.15 -1.96
C VAL A 125 -10.16 16.92 -2.67
N SER A 126 -10.89 16.29 -3.61
CA SER A 126 -12.04 16.90 -4.28
C SER A 126 -13.10 17.36 -3.27
N GLY A 127 -13.43 16.51 -2.28
CA GLY A 127 -14.39 16.83 -1.24
C GLY A 127 -13.98 18.01 -0.36
N VAL A 128 -12.67 18.14 -0.02
CA VAL A 128 -12.15 19.30 0.70
C VAL A 128 -12.34 20.60 -0.10
N LEU A 129 -12.19 20.53 -1.43
CA LEU A 129 -12.31 21.70 -2.32
C LEU A 129 -13.77 22.14 -2.51
N THR A 130 -14.67 21.19 -2.69
CA THR A 130 -16.04 21.45 -3.15
C THR A 130 -17.09 21.42 -2.05
N GLY A 131 -16.78 20.72 -0.92
CA GLY A 131 -17.85 20.30 -0.04
C GLY A 131 -18.86 19.45 -0.79
N VAL A 132 -20.14 19.65 -0.51
CA VAL A 132 -21.27 19.00 -1.20
C VAL A 132 -21.95 19.94 -2.22
N ASP A 133 -21.31 21.05 -2.57
CA ASP A 133 -21.84 22.03 -3.51
C ASP A 133 -21.84 21.47 -4.95
N PRO A 134 -22.99 21.26 -5.60
CA PRO A 134 -23.07 20.60 -6.89
C PRO A 134 -22.43 21.42 -8.03
N ASP A 135 -22.38 22.74 -7.91
CA ASP A 135 -21.77 23.59 -8.93
C ASP A 135 -20.24 23.49 -8.87
N LYS A 136 -19.68 23.54 -7.67
CA LYS A 136 -18.23 23.32 -7.48
C LYS A 136 -17.79 21.90 -7.87
N ILE A 137 -18.61 20.89 -7.58
CA ILE A 137 -18.36 19.51 -7.98
C ILE A 137 -18.28 19.39 -9.50
N ARG A 138 -19.22 20.02 -10.22
CA ARG A 138 -19.24 20.02 -11.70
C ARG A 138 -18.10 20.84 -12.31
N GLN A 139 -17.64 21.86 -11.60
CA GLN A 139 -16.58 22.75 -12.07
C GLN A 139 -15.20 22.09 -12.06
N LEU A 140 -14.95 21.09 -11.18
CA LEU A 140 -13.65 20.40 -11.13
C LEU A 140 -13.26 19.83 -12.50
N PRO A 141 -12.01 19.92 -12.92
CA PRO A 141 -10.83 20.39 -12.19
C PRO A 141 -10.54 21.90 -12.29
N ASP A 142 -11.44 22.71 -12.81
CA ASP A 142 -11.29 24.17 -12.81
C ASP A 142 -11.55 24.71 -11.39
N LEU A 143 -10.53 25.33 -10.78
CA LEU A 143 -10.57 25.85 -9.42
C LEU A 143 -10.76 27.38 -9.38
N THR A 144 -11.26 28.00 -10.46
CA THR A 144 -11.53 29.42 -10.47
C THR A 144 -12.54 29.77 -9.36
N GLY A 145 -12.17 30.68 -8.48
CA GLY A 145 -13.00 31.08 -7.33
C GLY A 145 -12.99 30.12 -6.14
N MET A 146 -12.20 29.05 -6.18
CA MET A 146 -12.04 28.08 -5.10
C MET A 146 -10.60 28.08 -4.55
N LYS A 147 -10.41 27.46 -3.37
CA LYS A 147 -9.08 27.12 -2.89
C LYS A 147 -8.40 26.15 -3.86
N SER A 148 -7.08 26.26 -4.03
CA SER A 148 -6.38 25.56 -5.12
C SER A 148 -5.00 25.02 -4.75
N GLU A 149 -4.56 25.19 -3.50
CA GLU A 149 -3.22 24.80 -3.07
C GLU A 149 -3.26 23.72 -2.00
N VAL A 150 -2.40 22.72 -2.17
CA VAL A 150 -2.14 21.65 -1.19
C VAL A 150 -0.70 21.77 -0.75
N ILE A 151 -0.48 21.98 0.55
CA ILE A 151 0.86 22.04 1.13
C ILE A 151 1.35 20.61 1.40
N PHE A 152 2.57 20.31 0.98
CA PHE A 152 3.17 18.99 1.11
C PHE A 152 4.67 19.12 1.42
N GLN A 153 5.22 18.26 2.29
CA GLN A 153 6.64 18.28 2.59
C GLN A 153 7.45 17.80 1.39
N ARG A 154 8.53 18.51 1.04
CA ARG A 154 9.43 18.16 -0.07
C ARG A 154 10.00 16.75 0.09
N GLY A 155 10.49 16.38 1.28
CA GLY A 155 11.02 15.05 1.53
C GLY A 155 10.00 13.92 1.32
N HIS A 156 8.70 14.20 1.50
CA HIS A 156 7.64 13.26 1.14
C HIS A 156 7.41 13.24 -0.37
N TYR A 157 7.27 14.42 -0.99
CA TYR A 157 6.96 14.58 -2.41
C TYR A 157 7.94 13.86 -3.32
N GLU A 158 9.24 13.95 -3.03
CA GLU A 158 10.31 13.35 -3.84
C GLU A 158 10.21 11.82 -3.95
N THR A 159 9.50 11.18 -3.03
CA THR A 159 9.34 9.72 -2.98
C THR A 159 7.91 9.26 -3.23
N TYR A 160 6.96 10.20 -3.38
CA TYR A 160 5.54 9.92 -3.39
C TYR A 160 4.95 9.77 -4.80
N GLY A 161 4.66 8.55 -5.20
CA GLY A 161 4.11 8.23 -6.53
C GLY A 161 2.66 8.66 -6.77
N TYR A 162 1.91 9.08 -5.72
CA TYR A 162 0.48 9.38 -5.81
C TYR A 162 0.15 10.88 -5.90
N CYS A 163 1.13 11.72 -6.17
CA CYS A 163 0.90 13.15 -6.46
C CYS A 163 -0.09 13.40 -7.62
N PRO A 164 -0.17 12.56 -8.67
CA PRO A 164 -1.19 12.70 -9.71
C PRO A 164 -2.62 12.69 -9.18
N GLN A 165 -2.94 11.88 -8.13
CA GLN A 165 -4.26 11.80 -7.52
C GLN A 165 -4.64 13.08 -6.78
N ILE A 166 -3.66 13.75 -6.16
CA ILE A 166 -3.83 15.07 -5.53
C ILE A 166 -4.11 16.12 -6.61
N ARG A 167 -3.30 16.13 -7.68
CA ARG A 167 -3.40 17.11 -8.78
C ARG A 167 -4.59 16.89 -9.69
N ALA A 168 -5.19 15.70 -9.72
CA ALA A 168 -6.36 15.40 -10.56
C ALA A 168 -7.53 16.37 -10.31
N SER A 169 -7.67 16.86 -9.08
CA SER A 169 -8.68 17.86 -8.70
C SER A 169 -8.35 19.30 -9.16
N GLY A 170 -7.26 19.51 -9.92
CA GLY A 170 -6.80 20.83 -10.37
C GLY A 170 -5.84 21.51 -9.39
N THR A 171 -5.51 20.90 -8.26
CA THR A 171 -4.69 21.52 -7.22
C THR A 171 -3.23 21.67 -7.60
N LYS A 172 -2.63 22.75 -7.11
CA LYS A 172 -1.18 22.97 -7.10
C LYS A 172 -0.58 22.48 -5.80
N ILE A 173 0.48 21.67 -5.88
CA ILE A 173 1.25 21.25 -4.70
C ILE A 173 2.28 22.34 -4.37
N VAL A 174 2.25 22.82 -3.13
CA VAL A 174 3.18 23.80 -2.56
C VAL A 174 4.13 23.04 -1.63
N LEU A 175 5.42 23.06 -1.97
CA LEU A 175 6.43 22.30 -1.23
C LEU A 175 7.03 23.12 -0.09
N VAL A 176 7.14 22.49 1.08
CA VAL A 176 7.73 23.05 2.29
C VAL A 176 8.73 22.07 2.90
N ASP A 177 9.70 22.58 3.66
CA ASP A 177 10.70 21.77 4.34
C ASP A 177 10.56 21.88 5.87
N PHE A 178 10.30 23.07 6.41
CA PHE A 178 10.27 23.36 7.83
C PHE A 178 8.95 24.04 8.26
N PRO A 179 8.59 24.06 9.56
CA PRO A 179 7.38 24.73 10.04
C PRO A 179 7.27 26.19 9.59
N GLU A 180 8.38 26.92 9.54
CA GLU A 180 8.43 28.31 9.10
C GLU A 180 8.04 28.47 7.62
N ASP A 181 8.31 27.46 6.79
CA ASP A 181 7.88 27.46 5.39
C ASP A 181 6.36 27.29 5.30
N VAL A 182 5.77 26.46 6.17
CA VAL A 182 4.31 26.29 6.24
C VAL A 182 3.66 27.62 6.62
N HIS A 183 4.19 28.33 7.63
CA HIS A 183 3.69 29.65 8.01
C HIS A 183 3.72 30.66 6.87
N ARG A 184 4.76 30.63 6.02
CA ARG A 184 4.89 31.51 4.85
C ARG A 184 4.04 31.07 3.65
N ALA A 185 3.80 29.77 3.51
CA ALA A 185 3.06 29.20 2.38
C ALA A 185 1.53 29.33 2.53
N ILE A 186 1.03 29.33 3.77
CA ILE A 186 -0.41 29.42 4.05
C ILE A 186 -0.96 30.77 3.59
N ASN A 187 -2.02 30.71 2.78
CA ASN A 187 -2.73 31.86 2.24
C ASN A 187 -4.21 31.47 1.99
N GLU A 188 -5.01 32.40 1.42
CA GLU A 188 -6.43 32.21 1.14
C GLU A 188 -6.72 31.07 0.15
N LYS A 189 -5.73 30.65 -0.67
CA LYS A 189 -5.85 29.55 -1.62
C LYS A 189 -5.51 28.20 -1.01
N THR A 190 -4.96 28.15 0.19
CA THR A 190 -4.57 26.90 0.85
C THR A 190 -5.81 26.11 1.23
N ALA A 191 -5.96 24.93 0.66
CA ALA A 191 -7.09 24.02 0.88
C ALA A 191 -6.78 22.93 1.91
N LEU A 192 -5.55 22.39 1.91
CA LEU A 192 -5.23 21.15 2.58
C LEU A 192 -3.75 21.09 2.97
N LEU A 193 -3.46 20.52 4.13
CA LEU A 193 -2.14 20.01 4.50
C LEU A 193 -2.11 18.50 4.27
N TYR A 194 -1.28 18.05 3.32
CA TYR A 194 -1.20 16.64 2.94
C TYR A 194 0.03 15.95 3.54
N PHE A 195 -0.11 14.73 4.02
CA PHE A 195 0.94 13.94 4.64
C PHE A 195 0.97 12.53 4.05
N ALA A 196 2.16 12.00 3.79
CA ALA A 196 2.37 10.62 3.39
C ALA A 196 3.05 9.88 4.54
N ASN A 197 2.31 9.05 5.27
CA ASN A 197 2.80 8.48 6.52
C ASN A 197 4.07 7.65 6.35
N TYR A 198 4.18 6.86 5.29
CA TYR A 198 5.38 6.05 5.02
C TYR A 198 6.65 6.92 4.86
N ALA A 199 6.51 8.15 4.40
CA ALA A 199 7.61 9.10 4.22
C ALA A 199 7.90 9.97 5.45
N ASN A 200 7.19 9.76 6.57
CA ASN A 200 7.38 10.53 7.81
C ASN A 200 8.86 10.66 8.26
N PRO A 201 9.73 9.62 8.16
CA PRO A 201 11.15 9.79 8.49
C PRO A 201 11.92 10.73 7.55
N LEU A 202 11.46 10.95 6.32
CA LEU A 202 12.10 11.82 5.33
C LEU A 202 11.72 13.30 5.48
N GLY A 203 10.57 13.58 6.12
CA GLY A 203 10.13 14.93 6.39
C GLY A 203 10.80 15.52 7.63
N HIS A 204 11.03 16.82 7.64
CA HIS A 204 11.51 17.55 8.82
C HIS A 204 10.37 17.76 9.85
N ILE A 205 9.15 18.03 9.36
CA ILE A 205 7.96 18.23 10.18
C ILE A 205 7.34 16.87 10.47
N LYS A 206 7.27 16.50 11.75
CA LYS A 206 6.74 15.19 12.17
C LYS A 206 5.21 15.20 12.22
N VAL A 207 4.64 14.01 12.30
CA VAL A 207 3.20 13.76 12.17
C VAL A 207 2.35 14.58 13.14
N ASP A 208 2.80 14.75 14.38
CA ASP A 208 2.09 15.50 15.42
C ASP A 208 2.19 17.03 15.23
N GLU A 209 3.34 17.51 14.78
CA GLU A 209 3.56 18.92 14.47
C GLU A 209 2.77 19.35 13.22
N TRP A 210 2.67 18.48 12.23
CA TRP A 210 1.85 18.71 11.03
C TRP A 210 0.38 18.99 11.37
N ILE A 211 -0.17 18.19 12.29
CA ILE A 211 -1.53 18.37 12.80
C ILE A 211 -1.69 19.70 13.57
N LYS A 212 -0.70 20.07 14.39
CA LYS A 212 -0.74 21.34 15.12
C LYS A 212 -0.79 22.53 14.19
N LEU A 213 -0.02 22.49 13.09
CA LEU A 213 -0.06 23.51 12.04
C LEU A 213 -1.44 23.58 11.38
N GLY A 214 -2.03 22.44 11.00
CA GLY A 214 -3.38 22.40 10.45
C GLY A 214 -4.42 23.01 11.37
N LYS A 215 -4.39 22.66 12.65
CA LYS A 215 -5.29 23.22 13.68
C LYS A 215 -5.09 24.71 13.88
N GLN A 216 -3.84 25.18 13.94
CA GLN A 216 -3.51 26.60 14.11
C GLN A 216 -4.12 27.48 13.03
N TYR A 217 -4.18 26.99 11.80
CA TYR A 217 -4.68 27.75 10.65
C TYR A 217 -6.09 27.33 10.20
N ASN A 218 -6.72 26.42 10.94
CA ASN A 218 -8.02 25.85 10.56
C ASN A 218 -8.03 25.29 9.13
N ILE A 219 -6.97 24.57 8.76
CA ILE A 219 -6.80 23.91 7.48
C ILE A 219 -6.86 22.40 7.71
N PRO A 220 -7.71 21.65 6.98
CA PRO A 220 -7.78 20.21 7.11
C PRO A 220 -6.44 19.51 6.87
N CYS A 221 -6.19 18.41 7.59
CA CYS A 221 -5.04 17.54 7.41
C CYS A 221 -5.47 16.19 6.85
N PHE A 222 -4.83 15.76 5.76
CA PHE A 222 -5.05 14.45 5.16
C PHE A 222 -3.78 13.60 5.26
N ASN A 223 -3.90 12.36 5.76
CA ASN A 223 -2.80 11.40 5.84
C ASN A 223 -3.05 10.19 4.93
N ASP A 224 -2.10 9.91 4.05
CA ASP A 224 -2.07 8.64 3.30
C ASP A 224 -1.36 7.57 4.14
N CYS A 225 -2.15 6.63 4.64
CA CYS A 225 -1.76 5.48 5.42
C CYS A 225 -2.03 4.16 4.67
N ALA A 226 -1.93 4.17 3.33
CA ALA A 226 -2.32 3.05 2.48
C ALA A 226 -1.66 1.71 2.86
N ALA A 227 -0.47 1.72 3.45
CA ALA A 227 0.28 0.52 3.83
C ALA A 227 0.50 0.38 5.36
N ASP A 228 -0.22 1.15 6.17
CA ASP A 228 0.02 1.24 7.61
C ASP A 228 -0.80 0.23 8.44
N THR A 229 -1.34 -0.81 7.84
CA THR A 229 -1.93 -1.95 8.51
C THR A 229 -1.22 -3.24 8.09
N PRO A 230 -0.76 -4.09 9.04
CA PRO A 230 -0.79 -3.92 10.50
C PRO A 230 0.13 -2.78 10.99
N PRO A 231 0.04 -2.34 12.26
CA PRO A 231 -0.83 -2.85 13.33
C PRO A 231 -2.28 -2.33 13.23
N VAL A 232 -3.22 -3.07 13.86
CA VAL A 232 -4.66 -2.75 13.82
C VAL A 232 -4.99 -1.39 14.41
N GLY A 233 -4.26 -0.95 15.43
CA GLY A 233 -4.45 0.35 16.09
C GLY A 233 -4.31 1.55 15.15
N ASN A 234 -3.56 1.42 14.07
CA ASN A 234 -3.37 2.49 13.09
C ASN A 234 -4.66 2.90 12.38
N LEU A 235 -5.66 2.01 12.33
CA LEU A 235 -6.97 2.35 11.74
C LEU A 235 -7.67 3.53 12.41
N THR A 236 -7.36 3.81 13.67
CA THR A 236 -7.95 4.95 14.39
C THR A 236 -6.92 5.93 14.93
N ALA A 237 -5.67 5.53 15.06
CA ALA A 237 -4.62 6.32 15.71
C ALA A 237 -4.45 7.72 15.09
N PHE A 238 -4.41 7.81 13.76
CA PHE A 238 -4.17 9.08 13.07
C PHE A 238 -5.37 10.03 13.18
N ASN A 239 -6.61 9.52 13.10
CA ASN A 239 -7.80 10.34 13.35
C ASN A 239 -7.87 10.80 14.81
N LYS A 240 -7.51 9.94 15.77
CA LYS A 240 -7.40 10.32 17.21
C LYS A 240 -6.34 11.40 17.44
N MET A 241 -5.24 11.39 16.70
CA MET A 241 -4.22 12.45 16.73
C MET A 241 -4.78 13.79 16.22
N GLY A 242 -5.77 13.73 15.30
CA GLY A 242 -6.44 14.90 14.75
C GLY A 242 -6.31 15.08 13.24
N TYR A 243 -5.96 14.04 12.50
CA TYR A 243 -6.13 14.07 11.06
C TYR A 243 -7.61 14.05 10.68
N ASP A 244 -7.99 14.96 9.79
CA ASP A 244 -9.37 15.11 9.33
C ASP A 244 -9.77 14.02 8.32
N LEU A 245 -8.81 13.55 7.53
CA LEU A 245 -8.97 12.44 6.59
C LEU A 245 -7.75 11.50 6.65
N VAL A 246 -8.01 10.20 6.60
CA VAL A 246 -6.98 9.14 6.57
C VAL A 246 -7.38 8.07 5.56
N ALA A 247 -6.48 7.75 4.62
CA ALA A 247 -6.74 6.75 3.58
C ALA A 247 -5.96 5.45 3.84
N PHE A 248 -6.64 4.30 3.67
CA PHE A 248 -6.04 2.96 3.71
C PHE A 248 -6.34 2.19 2.43
N SER A 249 -5.42 1.31 2.02
CA SER A 249 -5.66 0.39 0.90
C SER A 249 -6.31 -0.90 1.39
N GLY A 250 -7.44 -1.27 0.81
CA GLY A 250 -8.13 -2.51 1.13
C GLY A 250 -7.38 -3.76 0.65
N GLY A 251 -6.71 -3.67 -0.50
CA GLY A 251 -5.96 -4.78 -1.11
C GLY A 251 -4.56 -5.02 -0.53
N LYS A 252 -4.24 -4.42 0.62
CA LYS A 252 -2.98 -4.63 1.33
C LYS A 252 -3.19 -5.47 2.60
N GLY A 253 -2.70 -5.02 3.74
CA GLY A 253 -2.78 -5.76 5.02
C GLY A 253 -4.20 -6.10 5.46
N LEU A 254 -5.19 -5.32 5.05
CA LEU A 254 -6.62 -5.57 5.31
C LEU A 254 -7.18 -6.79 4.56
N ARG A 255 -6.49 -7.25 3.50
CA ARG A 255 -6.89 -8.41 2.67
C ARG A 255 -8.31 -8.31 2.11
N GLY A 256 -8.76 -7.10 1.81
CA GLY A 256 -9.96 -6.83 1.03
C GLY A 256 -9.70 -6.95 -0.47
N PRO A 257 -10.74 -6.74 -1.30
CA PRO A 257 -10.57 -6.68 -2.74
C PRO A 257 -9.48 -5.69 -3.16
N GLN A 258 -8.67 -6.06 -4.14
CA GLN A 258 -7.51 -5.25 -4.60
C GLN A 258 -7.92 -3.83 -5.00
N CYS A 259 -9.08 -3.68 -5.62
CA CYS A 259 -9.62 -2.38 -6.04
C CYS A 259 -10.35 -1.61 -4.94
N SER A 260 -10.36 -2.09 -3.68
CA SER A 260 -11.00 -1.40 -2.56
C SER A 260 -10.02 -0.56 -1.75
N GLY A 261 -10.54 0.52 -1.16
CA GLY A 261 -9.86 1.39 -0.20
C GLY A 261 -10.82 1.86 0.88
N LEU A 262 -10.28 2.41 1.93
CA LEU A 262 -11.03 2.94 3.07
C LEU A 262 -10.61 4.38 3.31
N LEU A 263 -11.56 5.30 3.31
CA LEU A 263 -11.38 6.68 3.75
C LEU A 263 -12.09 6.87 5.07
N LEU A 264 -11.31 7.20 6.10
CA LEU A 264 -11.78 7.50 7.46
C LEU A 264 -11.62 8.98 7.74
N GLY A 265 -12.55 9.60 8.41
CA GLY A 265 -12.38 11.00 8.81
C GLY A 265 -13.67 11.69 9.22
N ARG A 266 -13.59 13.01 9.32
CA ARG A 266 -14.71 13.88 9.66
C ARG A 266 -15.90 13.63 8.74
N LYS A 267 -17.10 13.56 9.32
CA LYS A 267 -18.35 13.23 8.60
C LYS A 267 -18.59 14.16 7.42
N ASP A 268 -18.40 15.45 7.59
CA ASP A 268 -18.59 16.45 6.53
C ASP A 268 -17.66 16.21 5.33
N LEU A 269 -16.38 15.91 5.58
CA LEU A 269 -15.38 15.68 4.54
C LEU A 269 -15.55 14.33 3.85
N VAL A 270 -15.89 13.28 4.62
CA VAL A 270 -16.18 11.94 4.06
C VAL A 270 -17.45 11.97 3.19
N HIS A 271 -18.50 12.69 3.62
CA HIS A 271 -19.69 12.91 2.78
C HIS A 271 -19.34 13.67 1.51
N ALA A 272 -18.58 14.76 1.61
CA ALA A 272 -18.12 15.51 0.45
C ALA A 272 -17.31 14.63 -0.52
N ALA A 273 -16.44 13.75 -0.02
CA ALA A 273 -15.72 12.81 -0.85
C ALA A 273 -16.64 11.83 -1.59
N ARG A 274 -17.72 11.36 -0.96
CA ARG A 274 -18.74 10.51 -1.61
C ARG A 274 -19.43 11.23 -2.77
N TYR A 275 -19.85 12.49 -2.58
CA TYR A 275 -20.50 13.28 -3.65
C TYR A 275 -19.56 13.60 -4.82
N ASN A 276 -18.25 13.53 -4.60
CA ASN A 276 -17.24 13.65 -5.66
C ASN A 276 -16.86 12.30 -6.30
N SER A 277 -17.59 11.22 -6.02
CA SER A 277 -17.32 9.84 -6.48
C SER A 277 -18.56 9.20 -7.10
N SER A 278 -18.39 8.00 -7.66
CA SER A 278 -19.51 7.14 -8.08
C SER A 278 -20.40 6.79 -6.85
N PRO A 279 -21.74 6.73 -7.00
CA PRO A 279 -22.50 6.76 -8.27
C PRO A 279 -22.89 8.17 -8.77
N PHE A 280 -22.49 9.22 -8.10
CA PHE A 280 -22.87 10.59 -8.48
C PHE A 280 -22.22 11.02 -9.79
N GLU A 281 -22.96 11.82 -10.57
CA GLU A 281 -22.50 12.40 -11.84
C GLU A 281 -23.17 13.73 -12.13
N PRO A 282 -22.50 14.64 -12.87
CA PRO A 282 -21.12 14.50 -13.32
C PRO A 282 -20.12 14.84 -12.21
N THR A 283 -19.18 13.98 -11.91
CA THR A 283 -18.13 14.20 -10.91
C THR A 283 -16.78 13.73 -11.43
N LEU A 284 -15.69 14.33 -10.93
CA LEU A 284 -14.32 13.92 -11.28
C LEU A 284 -14.07 12.44 -10.95
N GLY A 285 -14.55 11.99 -9.81
CA GLY A 285 -14.40 10.60 -9.34
C GLY A 285 -15.40 9.61 -9.93
N ARG A 286 -16.26 10.01 -10.91
CA ARG A 286 -17.25 9.11 -11.50
C ARG A 286 -16.64 7.84 -12.11
N GLY A 287 -15.45 7.91 -12.68
CA GLY A 287 -14.72 6.78 -13.22
C GLY A 287 -14.15 5.84 -12.15
N MET A 288 -14.02 6.28 -10.91
CA MET A 288 -13.50 5.50 -9.78
C MET A 288 -14.60 4.69 -9.09
N LYS A 289 -15.31 3.88 -9.88
CA LYS A 289 -16.36 3.01 -9.36
C LYS A 289 -15.80 1.94 -8.44
N VAL A 290 -16.43 1.76 -7.30
CA VAL A 290 -16.30 0.56 -6.47
C VAL A 290 -17.62 -0.20 -6.57
N GLY A 291 -17.60 -1.48 -6.97
CA GLY A 291 -18.79 -2.30 -7.13
C GLY A 291 -19.37 -2.74 -5.80
N LYS A 292 -20.64 -3.18 -5.81
CA LYS A 292 -21.31 -3.68 -4.60
C LYS A 292 -20.59 -4.86 -3.97
N GLU A 293 -19.97 -5.69 -4.80
CA GLU A 293 -19.17 -6.84 -4.39
C GLU A 293 -17.93 -6.40 -3.62
N GLU A 294 -17.20 -5.41 -4.13
CA GLU A 294 -16.00 -4.86 -3.50
C GLU A 294 -16.34 -4.09 -2.22
N ILE A 295 -17.47 -3.37 -2.20
CA ILE A 295 -17.95 -2.69 -0.99
C ILE A 295 -18.21 -3.70 0.13
N VAL A 296 -18.98 -4.74 -0.16
CA VAL A 296 -19.30 -5.82 0.80
C VAL A 296 -18.04 -6.59 1.17
N GLY A 297 -17.19 -6.90 0.18
CA GLY A 297 -15.91 -7.57 0.38
C GLY A 297 -14.97 -6.80 1.32
N MET A 298 -14.85 -5.48 1.13
CA MET A 298 -14.02 -4.64 1.98
C MET A 298 -14.55 -4.56 3.42
N TRP A 299 -15.88 -4.39 3.58
CA TRP A 299 -16.50 -4.41 4.90
C TRP A 299 -16.24 -5.74 5.61
N LYS A 300 -16.43 -6.88 4.91
CA LYS A 300 -16.21 -8.22 5.47
C LYS A 300 -14.74 -8.48 5.81
N ALA A 301 -13.83 -8.05 4.94
CA ALA A 301 -12.39 -8.17 5.19
C ALA A 301 -11.96 -7.38 6.45
N LEU A 302 -12.50 -6.19 6.65
CA LEU A 302 -12.23 -5.40 7.86
C LEU A 302 -12.76 -6.08 9.11
N GLU A 303 -13.98 -6.66 9.07
CA GLU A 303 -14.57 -7.43 10.18
C GLU A 303 -13.65 -8.59 10.58
N ILE A 304 -13.15 -9.35 9.60
CA ILE A 304 -12.21 -10.45 9.81
C ILE A 304 -10.89 -9.91 10.38
N TYR A 305 -10.33 -8.86 9.79
CA TYR A 305 -9.06 -8.26 10.23
C TYR A 305 -9.11 -7.82 11.70
N LEU A 306 -10.22 -7.21 12.13
CA LEU A 306 -10.41 -6.76 13.52
C LEU A 306 -10.56 -7.92 14.51
N SER A 307 -10.98 -9.10 14.05
CA SER A 307 -11.14 -10.31 14.88
C SER A 307 -9.86 -11.14 15.01
N GLN A 308 -8.83 -10.86 14.21
CA GLN A 308 -7.59 -11.65 14.17
C GLN A 308 -6.67 -11.33 15.36
N ASP A 309 -6.00 -12.37 15.87
CA ASP A 309 -4.89 -12.22 16.79
C ASP A 309 -3.62 -11.81 16.03
N GLN A 310 -3.33 -10.52 16.05
CA GLN A 310 -2.19 -9.94 15.36
C GLN A 310 -0.84 -10.50 15.87
N SER A 311 -0.73 -10.81 17.17
CA SER A 311 0.47 -11.37 17.75
C SER A 311 0.75 -12.78 17.22
N LYS A 312 -0.29 -13.59 17.10
CA LYS A 312 -0.21 -14.93 16.52
C LYS A 312 0.18 -14.87 15.04
N LEU A 313 -0.41 -13.97 14.26
CA LEU A 313 -0.05 -13.76 12.85
C LEU A 313 1.43 -13.37 12.69
N MET A 314 1.93 -12.44 13.52
CA MET A 314 3.35 -12.05 13.50
C MET A 314 4.26 -13.22 13.79
N GLN A 315 3.91 -14.10 14.75
CA GLN A 315 4.66 -15.32 15.06
C GLN A 315 4.64 -16.31 13.90
N GLU A 316 3.49 -16.53 13.26
CA GLU A 316 3.36 -17.43 12.10
C GLU A 316 4.20 -16.92 10.92
N TRP A 317 4.20 -15.62 10.64
CA TRP A 317 5.02 -15.03 9.60
C TRP A 317 6.51 -15.16 9.91
N SER A 318 6.91 -14.89 11.15
CA SER A 318 8.30 -15.07 11.58
C SER A 318 8.76 -16.52 11.45
N ALA A 319 7.93 -17.49 11.84
CA ALA A 319 8.25 -18.92 11.73
C ALA A 319 8.50 -19.38 10.28
N LYS A 320 7.77 -18.83 9.30
CA LYS A 320 8.01 -19.09 7.88
C LYS A 320 9.38 -18.53 7.43
N LEU A 321 9.75 -17.32 7.87
CA LEU A 321 11.08 -16.75 7.60
C LEU A 321 12.19 -17.59 8.24
N ASP A 322 12.00 -18.02 9.49
CA ASP A 322 12.96 -18.88 10.21
C ASP A 322 13.19 -20.21 9.49
N TYR A 323 12.12 -20.80 8.93
CA TYR A 323 12.26 -22.01 8.12
C TYR A 323 13.18 -21.77 6.92
N VAL A 324 12.94 -20.70 6.15
CA VAL A 324 13.78 -20.36 4.98
C VAL A 324 15.22 -20.08 5.41
N ALA A 325 15.43 -19.26 6.43
CA ALA A 325 16.75 -18.94 6.94
C ALA A 325 17.53 -20.19 7.38
N LYS A 326 16.89 -21.14 8.08
CA LYS A 326 17.49 -22.41 8.50
C LYS A 326 17.96 -23.26 7.31
N GLN A 327 17.25 -23.19 6.17
CA GLN A 327 17.67 -23.90 4.96
C GLN A 327 18.87 -23.21 4.28
N LEU A 328 18.89 -21.87 4.25
CA LEU A 328 19.92 -21.08 3.58
C LEU A 328 21.24 -21.01 4.35
N ARG A 329 21.20 -20.99 5.68
CA ARG A 329 22.43 -21.02 6.52
C ARG A 329 23.31 -22.25 6.33
N LYS A 330 22.83 -23.28 5.62
CA LYS A 330 23.62 -24.44 5.23
C LYS A 330 24.52 -24.16 4.02
N LEU A 331 24.33 -23.06 3.33
CA LEU A 331 25.12 -22.63 2.19
C LEU A 331 26.21 -21.69 2.67
N ASP A 332 27.46 -22.11 2.48
CA ASP A 332 28.61 -21.27 2.82
C ASP A 332 28.61 -20.00 1.95
N GLY A 333 28.75 -18.84 2.57
CA GLY A 333 28.71 -17.55 1.90
C GLY A 333 27.31 -16.92 1.81
N VAL A 334 26.25 -17.56 2.36
CA VAL A 334 24.91 -16.97 2.47
C VAL A 334 24.61 -16.58 3.92
N SER A 335 24.10 -15.38 4.14
CA SER A 335 23.69 -14.88 5.44
C SER A 335 22.25 -14.35 5.42
N THR A 336 21.61 -14.29 6.59
CA THR A 336 20.26 -13.79 6.74
C THR A 336 20.17 -12.85 7.94
N SER A 337 19.46 -11.73 7.78
CA SER A 337 19.14 -10.79 8.85
C SER A 337 17.65 -10.45 8.82
N TYR A 338 17.07 -10.19 10.00
CA TYR A 338 15.65 -9.91 10.15
C TYR A 338 15.43 -8.44 10.51
N TYR A 339 14.32 -7.90 10.07
CA TYR A 339 13.84 -6.59 10.50
C TYR A 339 12.32 -6.51 10.37
N VAL A 340 11.73 -5.54 11.06
CA VAL A 340 10.33 -5.14 10.89
C VAL A 340 10.35 -3.65 10.54
N PRO A 341 9.79 -3.23 9.39
CA PRO A 341 9.71 -1.82 9.07
C PRO A 341 8.98 -1.05 10.16
N PRO A 342 9.50 0.07 10.66
CA PRO A 342 8.87 0.83 11.75
C PRO A 342 7.58 1.53 11.31
N ILE A 343 7.47 1.84 10.03
CA ILE A 343 6.34 2.53 9.41
C ILE A 343 5.99 1.82 8.11
N ALA A 344 4.73 1.72 7.78
CA ALA A 344 4.18 1.02 6.62
C ALA A 344 4.65 -0.44 6.51
N ASN A 345 3.79 -1.33 6.04
CA ASN A 345 4.11 -2.76 5.93
C ASN A 345 4.83 -3.31 7.18
N HIS A 346 4.33 -2.96 8.38
CA HIS A 346 4.90 -3.35 9.67
C HIS A 346 4.72 -4.85 9.90
N VAL A 347 5.44 -5.65 9.13
CA VAL A 347 5.44 -7.12 9.13
C VAL A 347 6.87 -7.64 9.12
N PRO A 348 7.13 -8.86 9.63
CA PRO A 348 8.47 -9.45 9.59
C PRO A 348 8.99 -9.57 8.16
N ALA A 349 10.21 -9.12 7.96
CA ALA A 349 10.96 -9.24 6.73
C ALA A 349 12.35 -9.81 6.99
N MET A 350 12.95 -10.41 5.98
CA MET A 350 14.29 -11.01 6.04
C MET A 350 15.08 -10.59 4.82
N GLN A 351 16.25 -10.03 5.06
CA GLN A 351 17.26 -9.83 4.03
C GLN A 351 18.13 -11.08 3.93
N ILE A 352 18.35 -11.55 2.71
CA ILE A 352 19.21 -12.69 2.35
C ILE A 352 20.37 -12.11 1.56
N SER A 353 21.58 -12.16 2.09
CA SER A 353 22.78 -11.62 1.47
C SER A 353 23.78 -12.75 1.16
N TRP A 354 24.60 -12.54 0.14
CA TRP A 354 25.61 -13.53 -0.27
C TRP A 354 26.96 -12.91 -0.63
N ASP A 355 28.00 -13.73 -0.54
CA ASP A 355 29.35 -13.35 -0.93
C ASP A 355 29.50 -13.46 -2.46
N PRO A 356 29.75 -12.34 -3.18
CA PRO A 356 29.90 -12.36 -4.65
C PRO A 356 31.13 -13.16 -5.12
N ARG A 357 32.08 -13.45 -4.23
CA ARG A 357 33.23 -14.34 -4.52
C ARG A 357 32.85 -15.84 -4.52
N LYS A 358 31.66 -16.18 -4.01
CA LYS A 358 31.14 -17.56 -3.97
C LYS A 358 29.97 -17.77 -4.90
N PHE A 359 29.25 -16.71 -5.27
CA PHE A 359 28.08 -16.77 -6.13
C PHE A 359 28.10 -15.65 -7.17
N ALA A 360 28.12 -16.03 -8.44
CA ALA A 360 28.07 -15.11 -9.59
C ALA A 360 26.65 -14.58 -9.79
N LEU A 361 26.12 -13.89 -8.76
CA LEU A 361 24.75 -13.36 -8.70
C LEU A 361 24.75 -11.90 -8.26
N THR A 362 23.92 -11.10 -8.92
CA THR A 362 23.47 -9.79 -8.44
C THR A 362 22.00 -9.87 -8.01
N SER A 363 21.50 -8.88 -7.29
CA SER A 363 20.07 -8.82 -6.93
C SER A 363 19.17 -8.92 -8.17
N LYS A 364 19.55 -8.26 -9.26
CA LYS A 364 18.84 -8.29 -10.54
C LYS A 364 18.78 -9.70 -11.14
N THR A 365 19.92 -10.37 -11.29
CA THR A 365 19.97 -11.71 -11.88
C THR A 365 19.29 -12.76 -11.01
N ALA A 366 19.34 -12.58 -9.68
CA ALA A 366 18.62 -13.42 -8.74
C ALA A 366 17.10 -13.28 -8.87
N LEU A 367 16.58 -12.06 -9.01
CA LEU A 367 15.15 -11.80 -9.27
C LEU A 367 14.71 -12.39 -10.60
N ASP A 368 15.49 -12.23 -11.67
CA ASP A 368 15.22 -12.79 -13.00
C ASP A 368 15.12 -14.32 -12.94
N TYR A 369 16.05 -14.99 -12.24
CA TYR A 369 16.03 -16.44 -12.04
C TYR A 369 14.78 -16.92 -11.29
N LEU A 370 14.44 -16.25 -10.18
CA LEU A 370 13.28 -16.64 -9.36
C LEU A 370 11.96 -16.38 -10.12
N GLY A 371 11.83 -15.24 -10.77
CA GLY A 371 10.63 -14.85 -11.51
C GLY A 371 10.38 -15.69 -12.78
N SER A 372 11.45 -16.13 -13.49
CA SER A 372 11.34 -16.98 -14.67
C SER A 372 11.11 -18.46 -14.34
N GLY A 373 11.35 -18.88 -13.09
CA GLY A 373 11.25 -20.27 -12.63
C GLY A 373 9.84 -20.88 -12.66
N ASN A 374 9.77 -22.19 -12.35
CA ASN A 374 8.51 -22.90 -12.11
C ASN A 374 8.62 -23.71 -10.81
N PRO A 375 7.85 -23.35 -9.74
CA PRO A 375 7.02 -22.12 -9.69
C PRO A 375 7.86 -20.85 -9.73
N ALA A 376 7.26 -19.75 -10.23
CA ALA A 376 7.82 -18.41 -10.12
C ALA A 376 7.71 -17.92 -8.68
N VAL A 377 8.72 -17.18 -8.22
CA VAL A 377 8.74 -16.56 -6.89
C VAL A 377 9.03 -15.07 -7.05
N ALA A 378 8.13 -14.24 -6.54
CA ALA A 378 8.35 -12.80 -6.45
C ALA A 378 9.02 -12.46 -5.12
N MET A 379 10.11 -11.72 -5.19
CA MET A 379 10.84 -11.16 -4.05
C MET A 379 11.21 -9.70 -4.35
N TRP A 380 11.77 -9.01 -3.39
CA TRP A 380 12.20 -7.63 -3.55
C TRP A 380 13.73 -7.53 -3.60
N GLY A 381 14.25 -6.82 -4.61
CA GLY A 381 15.68 -6.52 -4.71
C GLY A 381 16.12 -5.32 -3.86
N GLY A 382 15.16 -4.55 -3.32
CA GLY A 382 15.43 -3.43 -2.44
C GLY A 382 15.57 -3.85 -0.97
N GLY A 383 15.88 -2.89 -0.12
CA GLY A 383 16.03 -3.08 1.32
C GLY A 383 17.08 -2.12 1.91
N PRO A 384 17.42 -2.25 3.18
CA PRO A 384 18.47 -1.43 3.77
C PRO A 384 19.79 -1.60 2.99
N GLY A 385 20.27 -0.50 2.38
CA GLY A 385 21.51 -0.49 1.63
C GLY A 385 21.41 -0.79 0.12
N ALA A 386 20.18 -0.90 -0.43
CA ALA A 386 19.99 -1.11 -1.88
C ALA A 386 20.56 0.03 -2.74
N SER A 387 21.19 -0.35 -3.87
CA SER A 387 21.49 0.58 -4.95
C SER A 387 20.26 0.81 -5.84
N GLU A 388 20.23 1.90 -6.60
CA GLU A 388 19.12 2.22 -7.51
C GLU A 388 19.00 1.20 -8.66
N THR A 389 20.12 0.65 -9.12
CA THR A 389 20.18 -0.26 -10.27
C THR A 389 20.08 -1.73 -9.89
N MET A 390 20.38 -2.10 -8.65
CA MET A 390 20.49 -3.49 -8.16
C MET A 390 21.53 -4.33 -8.94
N GLU A 391 22.38 -3.70 -9.75
CA GLU A 391 23.35 -4.41 -10.58
C GLU A 391 24.59 -4.86 -9.78
N ASP A 392 24.95 -4.12 -8.73
CA ASP A 392 26.07 -4.42 -7.83
C ASP A 392 25.63 -5.00 -6.49
N ASP A 393 24.32 -5.06 -6.23
CA ASP A 393 23.81 -5.55 -4.96
C ASP A 393 23.81 -7.08 -4.92
N CYS A 394 24.22 -7.63 -3.76
CA CYS A 394 24.29 -9.06 -3.51
C CYS A 394 23.34 -9.48 -2.38
N TYR A 395 22.06 -9.10 -2.47
CA TYR A 395 21.03 -9.49 -1.53
C TYR A 395 19.62 -9.44 -2.14
N LEU A 396 18.70 -10.15 -1.51
CA LEU A 396 17.25 -10.07 -1.73
C LEU A 396 16.55 -9.88 -0.40
N THR A 397 15.40 -9.23 -0.45
CA THR A 397 14.50 -9.13 0.69
C THR A 397 13.24 -9.95 0.45
N MET A 398 12.83 -10.71 1.46
CA MET A 398 11.55 -11.41 1.46
C MET A 398 10.69 -11.02 2.65
N SER A 399 9.38 -11.06 2.42
CA SER A 399 8.36 -11.03 3.46
C SER A 399 7.48 -12.28 3.32
N SER A 400 7.00 -12.80 4.44
CA SER A 400 6.25 -14.05 4.45
C SER A 400 4.75 -13.88 4.68
N PHE A 401 4.28 -12.64 4.91
CA PHE A 401 2.88 -12.44 5.31
C PHE A 401 1.87 -12.71 4.18
N MET A 402 2.32 -12.79 2.91
CA MET A 402 1.50 -13.22 1.77
C MET A 402 1.71 -14.68 1.38
N LEU A 403 2.70 -15.38 1.94
CA LEU A 403 2.92 -16.79 1.65
C LEU A 403 1.76 -17.66 2.17
N GLN A 404 1.24 -18.53 1.31
CA GLN A 404 0.30 -19.57 1.69
C GLN A 404 0.99 -20.66 2.51
N PRO A 405 0.24 -21.49 3.28
CA PRO A 405 0.83 -22.59 4.03
C PRO A 405 1.65 -23.53 3.14
N GLY A 406 2.92 -23.77 3.50
CA GLY A 406 3.84 -24.64 2.77
C GLY A 406 4.67 -23.96 1.68
N GLU A 407 4.29 -22.76 1.22
CA GLU A 407 5.05 -22.04 0.20
C GLU A 407 6.45 -21.63 0.68
N GLU A 408 6.67 -21.45 1.97
CA GLU A 408 7.99 -21.21 2.55
C GLU A 408 8.99 -22.32 2.20
N ARG A 409 8.52 -23.57 2.04
CA ARG A 409 9.34 -24.70 1.64
C ARG A 409 9.75 -24.62 0.17
N ILE A 410 8.82 -24.21 -0.66
CA ILE A 410 9.06 -24.02 -2.09
C ILE A 410 10.04 -22.86 -2.30
N VAL A 411 9.81 -21.73 -1.63
CA VAL A 411 10.71 -20.57 -1.68
C VAL A 411 12.13 -20.97 -1.26
N ALA A 412 12.29 -21.68 -0.15
CA ALA A 412 13.60 -22.16 0.31
C ALA A 412 14.27 -23.09 -0.72
N SER A 413 13.50 -23.97 -1.37
CA SER A 413 14.00 -24.86 -2.43
C SER A 413 14.46 -24.06 -3.64
N ARG A 414 13.66 -23.09 -4.10
CA ARG A 414 13.97 -22.24 -5.25
C ARG A 414 15.22 -21.38 -5.01
N LEU A 415 15.38 -20.82 -3.81
CA LEU A 415 16.58 -20.08 -3.41
C LEU A 415 17.82 -20.97 -3.42
N LYS A 416 17.74 -22.18 -2.88
CA LYS A 416 18.88 -23.12 -2.93
C LYS A 416 19.25 -23.49 -4.37
N GLN A 417 18.28 -23.76 -5.23
CA GLN A 417 18.52 -24.04 -6.65
C GLN A 417 19.22 -22.87 -7.33
N MET A 418 18.80 -21.64 -7.04
CA MET A 418 19.41 -20.43 -7.56
C MET A 418 20.90 -20.34 -7.19
N PHE A 419 21.24 -20.51 -5.91
CA PHE A 419 22.63 -20.48 -5.44
C PHE A 419 23.48 -21.60 -6.03
N HIS A 420 22.95 -22.82 -6.15
CA HIS A 420 23.67 -23.94 -6.75
C HIS A 420 23.88 -23.78 -8.26
N ALA A 421 23.01 -23.06 -8.96
CA ALA A 421 23.11 -22.80 -10.39
C ALA A 421 24.11 -21.69 -10.74
N HIS A 422 24.57 -20.91 -9.76
CA HIS A 422 25.44 -19.74 -9.99
C HIS A 422 26.64 -19.71 -9.04
N PRO A 423 27.50 -20.73 -9.04
CA PRO A 423 28.79 -20.64 -8.34
C PRO A 423 29.65 -19.55 -8.99
N ALA A 424 30.49 -18.84 -8.22
CA ALA A 424 31.44 -17.83 -8.74
C ALA A 424 32.61 -18.46 -9.49
#